data_035b5d31dddd76426fbb72e6c023ff5b
#
_entry.id   035b5d31dddd76426fbb72e6c023ff5b
#
_cell.length_a   1.000
_cell.length_b   1.000
_cell.length_c   1.000
_cell.angle_alpha   90.00
_cell.angle_beta   90.00
_cell.angle_gamma   90.00
#
_symmetry.space_group_name_H-M   'P 1'
#
loop_
_entity.id
_entity.type
_entity.pdbx_description
1 polymer ?
#
loop_
_entity_poly.entity_id
_entity_poly.type
_entity_poly.pdbx_seq_one_letter_code
_entity_poly.pdbx_strand_id
1 'polypeptide(L)'
;MKRLHVSEQGSTETSFESGMRRLTETNLLGLVFIDAAGSIRQADESFLNTVGYTEKDLPETLYDLSVPEDHRLIEEAFEKLMAFGACAPFEHELVRKDGTHVPVLCGAALQEEAIICFIVDVSQSKQARERLNHLAYHDALTDLPNQALFKDRLKQAIAICRRTEQMQAVLLLNLDRFKTINDSLGYNAGDRVLQSVAKRLTSCLRESDTVSRFGSDEFAILLTQIRPTDAANTARAIKDVLDQAFVFDDGQELFVSSSIGISLYPYDGQDTPTLLKSAGAALDRAKAQGGNNYQFYTAGGTTRALRQLVLENSIRPGLDRGEFIVHYQPQVNTSDFQLVGMEALVRWQHPALGLLYPTEFISLAEDSGLIIPLGDWVLRTACFQNKLWQVAGLKPQVLSVNFSARQFQLPTFIQTVAEILKETNLDPRWLELELTESSIMKDPDQAIEKLHELKLMGIKVAIDDFGTGYSSLNYLKRFPIDTLKIDKSFISDVCKDPHDTAIVRAIVTLGHALDLTVVAEGVETREQLEYLNELECDVVQGFLFSKSLSADDFEDLLLEQHRVTTSSDYAVDLTDYAAQNIPITTH
;
A
#
# COMPACT_ATOMS: atom_id res chain seq x y z
N MET A 1 66.06 -52.88 -27.22
CA MET A 1 67.08 -52.53 -28.25
C MET A 1 66.44 -51.68 -29.32
N LYS A 2 66.64 -50.37 -29.33
CA LYS A 2 66.98 -49.55 -30.50
C LYS A 2 67.09 -48.12 -30.00
N ARG A 3 68.28 -47.61 -30.10
CA ARG A 3 68.64 -46.20 -29.88
C ARG A 3 67.86 -45.37 -30.91
N LEU A 4 67.19 -44.34 -30.49
CA LEU A 4 66.84 -43.20 -31.33
C LEU A 4 67.71 -42.03 -30.94
N HIS A 5 68.39 -41.56 -31.92
CA HIS A 5 69.40 -40.49 -31.89
C HIS A 5 68.70 -39.14 -31.51
N VAL A 6 69.38 -38.45 -30.63
CA VAL A 6 69.22 -37.02 -30.37
C VAL A 6 69.81 -36.26 -31.55
N SER A 7 68.96 -35.60 -32.32
CA SER A 7 69.32 -34.53 -33.25
C SER A 7 68.08 -33.71 -33.63
N GLU A 8 67.57 -32.98 -32.68
CA GLU A 8 66.50 -31.99 -32.91
C GLU A 8 66.51 -30.84 -31.88
N GLN A 9 67.68 -30.44 -31.36
CA GLN A 9 67.78 -29.27 -30.50
C GLN A 9 67.80 -27.93 -31.28
N GLY A 10 68.08 -27.92 -32.57
CA GLY A 10 68.12 -26.69 -33.38
C GLY A 10 66.76 -26.25 -34.01
N SER A 11 65.77 -27.17 -34.11
CA SER A 11 64.49 -26.85 -34.77
C SER A 11 63.39 -26.40 -33.78
N THR A 12 63.53 -26.73 -32.52
CA THR A 12 62.59 -26.32 -31.44
C THR A 12 62.90 -24.91 -30.95
N GLU A 13 64.17 -24.49 -30.88
CA GLU A 13 64.50 -23.09 -30.51
C GLU A 13 64.04 -22.10 -31.57
N THR A 14 64.23 -22.36 -32.84
CA THR A 14 63.72 -21.50 -33.95
C THR A 14 62.21 -21.43 -34.02
N SER A 15 61.51 -22.50 -33.64
CA SER A 15 60.03 -22.50 -33.57
C SER A 15 59.52 -21.70 -32.39
N PHE A 16 60.15 -21.74 -31.22
CA PHE A 16 59.84 -21.00 -30.04
C PHE A 16 60.14 -19.49 -30.22
N GLU A 17 61.30 -19.14 -30.72
CA GLU A 17 61.66 -17.75 -31.06
C GLU A 17 60.72 -17.16 -32.10
N SER A 18 60.31 -17.92 -33.11
CA SER A 18 59.32 -17.50 -34.11
C SER A 18 57.90 -17.31 -33.50
N GLY A 19 57.56 -18.17 -32.53
CA GLY A 19 56.29 -18.04 -31.79
C GLY A 19 56.23 -16.81 -30.87
N MET A 20 57.32 -16.58 -30.12
CA MET A 20 57.43 -15.38 -29.26
C MET A 20 57.43 -14.09 -30.09
N ARG A 21 58.16 -14.09 -31.21
CA ARG A 21 58.15 -12.91 -32.12
C ARG A 21 56.81 -12.61 -32.71
N ARG A 22 55.96 -13.61 -33.00
CA ARG A 22 54.58 -13.41 -33.44
C ARG A 22 53.68 -12.84 -32.33
N LEU A 23 53.89 -13.23 -31.07
CA LEU A 23 53.15 -12.70 -29.93
C LEU A 23 53.45 -11.22 -29.69
N THR A 24 54.72 -10.80 -29.85
CA THR A 24 55.09 -9.38 -29.75
C THR A 24 54.67 -8.57 -30.97
N GLU A 25 54.72 -9.14 -32.20
CA GLU A 25 54.26 -8.51 -33.44
C GLU A 25 52.72 -8.29 -33.47
N THR A 26 51.93 -8.99 -32.64
CA THR A 26 50.47 -8.81 -32.53
C THR A 26 50.07 -7.74 -31.55
N ASN A 27 50.98 -7.00 -30.92
CA ASN A 27 50.72 -6.02 -29.86
C ASN A 27 49.91 -6.56 -28.67
N LEU A 28 49.89 -7.88 -28.44
CA LEU A 28 49.18 -8.51 -27.34
C LEU A 28 50.03 -8.61 -26.06
N LEU A 29 51.34 -8.58 -26.20
CA LEU A 29 52.31 -8.76 -25.13
C LEU A 29 53.41 -7.72 -25.23
N GLY A 30 53.54 -6.84 -24.27
CA GLY A 30 54.67 -5.92 -24.12
C GLY A 30 55.79 -6.59 -23.33
N LEU A 31 57.02 -6.45 -23.80
CA LEU A 31 58.21 -6.95 -23.13
C LEU A 31 59.10 -5.79 -22.69
N VAL A 32 59.51 -5.83 -21.43
CA VAL A 32 60.43 -4.86 -20.83
C VAL A 32 61.56 -5.60 -20.16
N PHE A 33 62.77 -5.18 -20.47
CA PHE A 33 63.97 -5.69 -19.83
C PHE A 33 64.43 -4.65 -18.79
N ILE A 34 64.58 -5.10 -17.54
CA ILE A 34 65.04 -4.25 -16.44
C ILE A 34 66.28 -4.88 -15.80
N ASP A 35 67.08 -4.05 -15.17
CA ASP A 35 68.20 -4.54 -14.38
C ASP A 35 67.84 -4.86 -12.93
N ALA A 36 68.81 -5.37 -12.14
CA ALA A 36 68.59 -5.69 -10.74
C ALA A 36 68.24 -4.45 -9.84
N ALA A 37 68.42 -3.23 -10.34
CA ALA A 37 68.02 -2.00 -9.69
C ALA A 37 66.63 -1.57 -10.10
N GLY A 38 65.93 -2.28 -11.03
CA GLY A 38 64.61 -1.95 -11.53
C GLY A 38 64.62 -0.94 -12.68
N SER A 39 65.79 -0.55 -13.21
CA SER A 39 65.91 0.39 -14.33
C SER A 39 65.60 -0.27 -15.66
N ILE A 40 64.80 0.37 -16.50
CA ILE A 40 64.42 -0.10 -17.84
C ILE A 40 65.65 -0.01 -18.75
N ARG A 41 66.07 -1.14 -19.30
CA ARG A 41 67.21 -1.26 -20.25
C ARG A 41 66.74 -1.32 -21.69
N GLN A 42 65.63 -1.97 -21.93
CA GLN A 42 65.03 -2.10 -23.25
C GLN A 42 63.47 -2.33 -23.11
N ALA A 43 62.74 -1.81 -24.03
CA ALA A 43 61.30 -2.04 -24.12
C ALA A 43 60.92 -2.31 -25.59
N ASP A 44 59.96 -3.20 -25.80
CA ASP A 44 59.47 -3.49 -27.15
C ASP A 44 58.40 -2.45 -27.59
N GLU A 45 58.09 -2.47 -28.89
CA GLU A 45 57.11 -1.55 -29.49
C GLU A 45 55.72 -1.75 -28.91
N SER A 46 55.35 -2.96 -28.51
CA SER A 46 54.08 -3.29 -27.90
C SER A 46 53.89 -2.61 -26.52
N PHE A 47 54.95 -2.66 -25.69
CA PHE A 47 54.92 -1.97 -24.40
C PHE A 47 54.88 -0.45 -24.60
N LEU A 48 55.71 0.11 -25.47
CA LEU A 48 55.75 1.54 -25.75
C LEU A 48 54.38 2.06 -26.22
N ASN A 49 53.71 1.31 -27.09
CA ASN A 49 52.35 1.62 -27.53
C ASN A 49 51.32 1.55 -26.37
N THR A 50 51.47 0.58 -25.46
CA THR A 50 50.59 0.43 -24.29
C THR A 50 50.69 1.63 -23.36
N VAL A 51 51.87 2.14 -23.08
CA VAL A 51 52.10 3.26 -22.16
C VAL A 51 52.12 4.64 -22.85
N GLY A 52 52.16 4.66 -24.19
CA GLY A 52 52.14 5.88 -24.99
C GLY A 52 53.42 6.69 -24.97
N TYR A 53 54.55 6.06 -24.63
CA TYR A 53 55.89 6.64 -24.64
C TYR A 53 56.69 6.22 -25.87
N THR A 54 57.74 6.96 -26.17
CA THR A 54 58.77 6.53 -27.11
C THR A 54 60.01 6.12 -26.34
N GLU A 55 60.92 5.36 -26.96
CA GLU A 55 62.19 4.92 -26.32
C GLU A 55 62.99 6.09 -25.70
N LYS A 56 62.87 7.29 -26.26
CA LYS A 56 63.64 8.46 -25.85
C LYS A 56 63.09 9.17 -24.63
N ASP A 57 61.80 9.02 -24.35
CA ASP A 57 61.11 9.74 -23.29
C ASP A 57 60.49 8.81 -22.24
N LEU A 58 60.81 7.50 -22.33
CA LEU A 58 60.38 6.50 -21.36
C LEU A 58 60.99 6.80 -19.98
N PRO A 59 60.26 6.75 -18.87
CA PRO A 59 60.78 6.83 -17.52
C PRO A 59 61.87 5.78 -17.23
N GLU A 60 62.71 6.08 -16.26
CA GLU A 60 63.88 5.21 -15.95
C GLU A 60 63.47 3.86 -15.36
N THR A 61 62.33 3.81 -14.63
CA THR A 61 61.89 2.59 -13.95
C THR A 61 60.41 2.29 -14.23
N LEU A 62 60.03 1.01 -14.14
CA LEU A 62 58.60 0.60 -14.16
C LEU A 62 57.82 1.19 -12.98
N TYR A 63 58.53 1.50 -11.89
CA TYR A 63 57.92 2.09 -10.69
C TYR A 63 57.41 3.49 -10.98
N ASP A 64 58.13 4.29 -11.79
CA ASP A 64 57.74 5.65 -12.19
C ASP A 64 56.52 5.67 -13.12
N LEU A 65 56.22 4.53 -13.75
CA LEU A 65 55.04 4.34 -14.60
C LEU A 65 53.83 3.81 -13.84
N SER A 66 53.97 3.45 -12.56
CA SER A 66 52.91 2.83 -11.78
C SER A 66 52.21 3.83 -10.88
N VAL A 67 50.93 3.57 -10.56
CA VAL A 67 50.21 4.41 -9.61
C VAL A 67 50.75 4.22 -8.19
N PRO A 68 50.80 5.24 -7.34
CA PRO A 68 51.36 5.17 -5.99
C PRO A 68 50.71 4.09 -5.10
N GLU A 69 49.45 3.79 -5.31
CA GLU A 69 48.69 2.79 -4.58
C GLU A 69 49.21 1.37 -4.81
N ASP A 70 49.80 1.10 -6.00
CA ASP A 70 50.32 -0.21 -6.39
C ASP A 70 51.80 -0.40 -6.06
N HIS A 71 52.51 0.63 -5.58
CA HIS A 71 53.93 0.57 -5.30
C HIS A 71 54.30 -0.57 -4.35
N ARG A 72 53.54 -0.77 -3.30
CA ARG A 72 53.76 -1.88 -2.35
C ARG A 72 53.60 -3.25 -3.03
N LEU A 73 52.65 -3.39 -3.93
CA LEU A 73 52.42 -4.64 -4.66
C LEU A 73 53.63 -4.98 -5.58
N ILE A 74 54.19 -3.96 -6.22
CA ILE A 74 55.37 -4.07 -7.07
C ILE A 74 56.60 -4.45 -6.24
N GLU A 75 56.82 -3.85 -5.07
CA GLU A 75 57.90 -4.18 -4.15
C GLU A 75 57.82 -5.65 -3.70
N GLU A 76 56.63 -6.11 -3.28
CA GLU A 76 56.38 -7.50 -2.88
C GLU A 76 56.65 -8.49 -4.06
N ALA A 77 56.30 -8.10 -5.29
CA ALA A 77 56.52 -8.89 -6.48
C ALA A 77 58.02 -8.96 -6.81
N PHE A 78 58.74 -7.84 -6.67
CA PHE A 78 60.18 -7.76 -6.89
C PHE A 78 60.96 -8.60 -5.86
N GLU A 79 60.63 -8.56 -4.58
CA GLU A 79 61.20 -9.41 -3.54
C GLU A 79 61.04 -10.91 -3.87
N LYS A 80 59.85 -11.32 -4.33
CA LYS A 80 59.58 -12.71 -4.75
C LYS A 80 60.41 -13.10 -5.97
N LEU A 81 60.53 -12.19 -6.94
CA LEU A 81 61.35 -12.40 -8.13
C LEU A 81 62.82 -12.64 -7.77
N MET A 82 63.36 -11.80 -6.88
CA MET A 82 64.79 -11.97 -6.43
C MET A 82 65.02 -13.23 -5.59
N ALA A 83 64.03 -13.66 -4.82
CA ALA A 83 64.09 -14.84 -3.96
C ALA A 83 63.95 -16.17 -4.76
N PHE A 84 63.07 -16.19 -5.77
CA PHE A 84 62.65 -17.43 -6.44
C PHE A 84 62.93 -17.46 -7.93
N GLY A 85 63.51 -16.39 -8.51
CA GLY A 85 63.88 -16.29 -9.93
C GLY A 85 62.65 -16.01 -10.86
N ALA A 86 61.43 -15.96 -10.32
CA ALA A 86 60.22 -15.58 -11.06
C ALA A 86 59.15 -15.03 -10.13
N CYS A 87 58.31 -14.15 -10.63
CA CYS A 87 57.14 -13.66 -9.93
C CYS A 87 55.89 -14.11 -10.67
N ALA A 88 54.88 -14.58 -9.91
CA ALA A 88 53.56 -14.90 -10.47
C ALA A 88 52.90 -13.65 -11.06
N PRO A 89 52.15 -13.75 -12.15
CA PRO A 89 51.46 -12.60 -12.72
C PRO A 89 50.52 -11.94 -11.72
N PHE A 90 50.51 -10.60 -11.68
CA PHE A 90 49.65 -9.79 -10.85
C PHE A 90 49.09 -8.60 -11.64
N GLU A 91 47.91 -8.14 -11.30
CA GLU A 91 47.29 -6.97 -11.92
C GLU A 91 47.69 -5.70 -11.15
N HIS A 92 48.06 -4.65 -11.89
CA HIS A 92 48.27 -3.30 -11.36
C HIS A 92 48.00 -2.26 -12.45
N GLU A 93 48.11 -0.97 -12.13
CA GLU A 93 47.85 0.11 -13.08
C GLU A 93 49.12 0.85 -13.47
N LEU A 94 49.32 1.03 -14.79
CA LEU A 94 50.36 1.92 -15.33
C LEU A 94 49.75 3.24 -15.75
N VAL A 95 50.52 4.32 -15.59
CA VAL A 95 50.16 5.68 -16.02
C VAL A 95 50.74 5.92 -17.40
N ARG A 96 49.91 6.20 -18.39
CA ARG A 96 50.32 6.57 -19.73
C ARG A 96 50.89 7.98 -19.77
N LYS A 97 51.60 8.31 -20.85
CA LYS A 97 52.19 9.63 -21.07
C LYS A 97 51.15 10.78 -21.06
N ASP A 98 49.91 10.50 -21.46
CA ASP A 98 48.80 11.46 -21.44
C ASP A 98 48.14 11.60 -20.06
N GLY A 99 48.62 10.88 -19.05
CA GLY A 99 48.06 10.86 -17.70
C GLY A 99 46.90 9.90 -17.52
N THR A 100 46.47 9.16 -18.54
CA THR A 100 45.44 8.13 -18.40
C THR A 100 46.02 6.85 -17.79
N HIS A 101 45.17 6.09 -17.09
CA HIS A 101 45.56 4.84 -16.45
C HIS A 101 45.22 3.64 -17.36
N VAL A 102 46.13 2.66 -17.38
CA VAL A 102 45.93 1.39 -18.08
C VAL A 102 46.12 0.21 -17.13
N PRO A 103 45.07 -0.59 -16.88
CA PRO A 103 45.21 -1.80 -16.07
C PRO A 103 45.99 -2.85 -16.87
N VAL A 104 47.04 -3.40 -16.25
CA VAL A 104 47.91 -4.40 -16.87
C VAL A 104 48.07 -5.64 -16.00
N LEU A 105 48.24 -6.79 -16.64
CA LEU A 105 48.74 -8.00 -16.00
C LEU A 105 50.24 -8.05 -16.23
N CYS A 106 51.03 -7.95 -15.17
CA CYS A 106 52.48 -7.98 -15.18
C CYS A 106 53.01 -9.25 -14.53
N GLY A 107 54.01 -9.83 -15.13
CA GLY A 107 54.81 -10.89 -14.53
C GLY A 107 56.24 -10.77 -14.95
N ALA A 108 57.19 -11.36 -14.18
CA ALA A 108 58.61 -11.22 -14.43
C ALA A 108 59.38 -12.53 -14.16
N ALA A 109 60.46 -12.69 -14.88
CA ALA A 109 61.44 -13.80 -14.68
C ALA A 109 62.86 -13.27 -14.73
N LEU A 110 63.71 -13.80 -13.87
CA LEU A 110 65.13 -13.51 -13.84
C LEU A 110 65.83 -14.42 -14.83
N GLN A 111 66.63 -13.84 -15.75
CA GLN A 111 67.42 -14.56 -16.72
C GLN A 111 68.86 -14.00 -16.68
N GLU A 112 69.80 -14.79 -16.17
CA GLU A 112 71.18 -14.38 -15.94
C GLU A 112 71.32 -13.10 -15.10
N GLU A 113 71.65 -11.95 -15.72
CA GLU A 113 71.75 -10.64 -15.05
C GLU A 113 70.64 -9.69 -15.42
N ALA A 114 69.66 -10.12 -16.22
CA ALA A 114 68.53 -9.32 -16.66
C ALA A 114 67.17 -9.86 -16.14
N ILE A 115 66.26 -8.99 -15.87
CA ILE A 115 64.85 -9.31 -15.53
C ILE A 115 64.01 -9.05 -16.77
N ILE A 116 63.26 -10.04 -17.20
CA ILE A 116 62.34 -9.93 -18.31
C ILE A 116 60.91 -9.78 -17.69
N CYS A 117 60.28 -8.62 -17.90
CA CYS A 117 58.89 -8.37 -17.53
C CYS A 117 58.01 -8.52 -18.77
N PHE A 118 56.92 -9.24 -18.64
CA PHE A 118 55.85 -9.22 -19.62
C PHE A 118 54.69 -8.40 -19.09
N ILE A 119 54.05 -7.64 -19.98
CA ILE A 119 52.97 -6.72 -19.65
C ILE A 119 51.88 -6.91 -20.68
N VAL A 120 50.66 -7.19 -20.20
CA VAL A 120 49.45 -7.38 -21.03
C VAL A 120 48.39 -6.34 -20.63
N ASP A 121 47.94 -5.52 -21.57
CA ASP A 121 46.82 -4.62 -21.36
C ASP A 121 45.54 -5.45 -21.16
N VAL A 122 44.92 -5.38 -19.96
CA VAL A 122 43.71 -6.10 -19.62
C VAL A 122 42.46 -5.20 -19.63
N SER A 123 42.56 -3.98 -20.17
CA SER A 123 41.47 -3.01 -20.21
C SER A 123 40.18 -3.57 -20.84
N GLN A 124 40.32 -4.22 -22.00
CA GLN A 124 39.18 -4.82 -22.69
C GLN A 124 38.55 -5.97 -21.88
N SER A 125 39.39 -6.81 -21.28
CA SER A 125 38.95 -7.94 -20.46
C SER A 125 38.22 -7.43 -19.20
N LYS A 126 38.77 -6.41 -18.54
CA LYS A 126 38.18 -5.79 -17.33
C LYS A 126 36.84 -5.12 -17.66
N GLN A 127 36.78 -4.32 -18.73
CA GLN A 127 35.55 -3.70 -19.22
C GLN A 127 34.51 -4.75 -19.64
N ALA A 128 34.90 -5.80 -20.33
CA ALA A 128 33.96 -6.88 -20.69
C ALA A 128 33.41 -7.58 -19.45
N ARG A 129 34.27 -7.84 -18.45
CA ARG A 129 33.86 -8.44 -17.18
C ARG A 129 32.92 -7.53 -16.38
N GLU A 130 33.21 -6.24 -16.34
CA GLU A 130 32.32 -5.24 -15.69
C GLU A 130 30.98 -5.15 -16.40
N ARG A 131 30.98 -5.13 -17.75
CA ARG A 131 29.74 -5.17 -18.54
C ARG A 131 28.94 -6.45 -18.32
N LEU A 132 29.63 -7.61 -18.28
CA LEU A 132 28.96 -8.89 -18.00
C LEU A 132 28.36 -8.90 -16.59
N ASN A 133 29.10 -8.41 -15.60
CA ASN A 133 28.59 -8.28 -14.23
C ASN A 133 27.39 -7.30 -14.17
N HIS A 134 27.47 -6.18 -14.87
CA HIS A 134 26.36 -5.23 -14.95
C HIS A 134 25.12 -5.86 -15.58
N LEU A 135 25.27 -6.54 -16.72
CA LEU A 135 24.17 -7.25 -17.40
C LEU A 135 23.61 -8.42 -16.59
N ALA A 136 24.42 -9.04 -15.73
CA ALA A 136 23.95 -10.11 -14.85
C ALA A 136 22.97 -9.60 -13.75
N TYR A 137 23.07 -8.33 -13.37
CA TYR A 137 22.32 -7.74 -12.26
C TYR A 137 21.42 -6.55 -12.64
N HIS A 138 21.53 -5.99 -13.85
CA HIS A 138 20.77 -4.85 -14.32
C HIS A 138 20.03 -5.16 -15.63
N ASP A 139 18.93 -4.45 -15.86
CA ASP A 139 18.16 -4.49 -17.10
C ASP A 139 18.80 -3.59 -18.16
N ALA A 140 19.06 -4.13 -19.33
CA ALA A 140 19.80 -3.43 -20.39
C ALA A 140 19.08 -2.22 -20.99
N LEU A 141 17.72 -2.14 -20.88
CA LEU A 141 16.94 -1.05 -21.43
C LEU A 141 16.79 0.12 -20.45
N THR A 142 16.52 -0.18 -19.17
CA THR A 142 16.15 0.81 -18.16
C THR A 142 17.26 1.12 -17.17
N ASP A 143 18.33 0.33 -17.19
CA ASP A 143 19.45 0.37 -16.24
C ASP A 143 19.08 0.09 -14.77
N LEU A 144 17.83 -0.27 -14.52
CA LEU A 144 17.35 -0.67 -13.21
C LEU A 144 17.91 -2.05 -12.80
N PRO A 145 18.01 -2.35 -11.51
CA PRO A 145 18.17 -3.70 -11.02
C PRO A 145 17.25 -4.69 -11.73
N ASN A 146 17.77 -5.83 -12.12
CA ASN A 146 16.96 -6.91 -12.69
C ASN A 146 16.36 -7.80 -11.58
N GLN A 147 15.59 -8.81 -11.96
CA GLN A 147 14.95 -9.74 -11.03
C GLN A 147 15.95 -10.46 -10.10
N ALA A 148 17.17 -10.76 -10.59
CA ALA A 148 18.19 -11.46 -9.79
C ALA A 148 18.67 -10.57 -8.63
N LEU A 149 19.04 -9.32 -8.93
CA LEU A 149 19.48 -8.36 -7.91
C LEU A 149 18.37 -8.00 -6.94
N PHE A 150 17.14 -7.85 -7.42
CA PHE A 150 15.98 -7.61 -6.54
C PHE A 150 15.78 -8.74 -5.53
N LYS A 151 15.79 -10.00 -5.98
CA LYS A 151 15.64 -11.16 -5.10
C LYS A 151 16.73 -11.25 -4.04
N ASP A 152 17.96 -10.90 -4.40
CA ASP A 152 19.07 -10.86 -3.46
C ASP A 152 18.87 -9.75 -2.42
N ARG A 153 18.54 -8.53 -2.83
CA ARG A 153 18.24 -7.41 -1.93
C ARG A 153 17.06 -7.71 -1.00
N LEU A 154 16.00 -8.30 -1.52
CA LEU A 154 14.84 -8.72 -0.71
C LEU A 154 15.24 -9.76 0.33
N LYS A 155 16.07 -10.74 -0.03
CA LYS A 155 16.58 -11.74 0.90
C LYS A 155 17.41 -11.11 2.02
N GLN A 156 18.28 -10.16 1.69
CA GLN A 156 19.08 -9.41 2.67
C GLN A 156 18.20 -8.57 3.58
N ALA A 157 17.22 -7.85 3.02
CA ALA A 157 16.28 -7.04 3.77
C ALA A 157 15.45 -7.89 4.75
N ILE A 158 14.95 -9.05 4.35
CA ILE A 158 14.27 -10.02 5.22
C ILE A 158 15.19 -10.43 6.40
N ALA A 159 16.46 -10.70 6.14
CA ALA A 159 17.41 -11.09 7.18
C ALA A 159 17.67 -9.95 8.21
N ILE A 160 17.64 -8.70 7.77
CA ILE A 160 17.75 -7.52 8.64
C ILE A 160 16.48 -7.37 9.47
N CYS A 161 15.30 -7.41 8.84
CA CYS A 161 14.02 -7.24 9.51
C CYS A 161 13.73 -8.30 10.59
N ARG A 162 14.20 -9.54 10.40
CA ARG A 162 14.12 -10.58 11.44
C ARG A 162 14.83 -10.21 12.76
N ARG A 163 15.84 -9.33 12.69
CA ARG A 163 16.61 -8.89 13.86
C ARG A 163 16.10 -7.60 14.46
N THR A 164 15.45 -6.76 13.67
CA THR A 164 15.03 -5.41 14.06
C THR A 164 13.52 -5.28 14.25
N GLU A 165 12.76 -6.36 14.03
CA GLU A 165 11.28 -6.39 14.08
C GLU A 165 10.63 -5.32 13.18
N GLN A 166 11.33 -4.87 12.14
CA GLN A 166 10.85 -3.86 11.20
C GLN A 166 10.05 -4.51 10.07
N MET A 167 9.19 -3.70 9.47
CA MET A 167 8.39 -4.11 8.32
C MET A 167 9.01 -3.66 7.00
N GLN A 168 8.66 -4.38 5.95
CA GLN A 168 8.96 -4.02 4.57
C GLN A 168 7.80 -4.39 3.64
N ALA A 169 7.71 -3.74 2.49
CA ALA A 169 6.73 -4.09 1.47
C ALA A 169 7.39 -4.47 0.16
N VAL A 170 6.77 -5.41 -0.52
CA VAL A 170 7.04 -5.74 -1.92
C VAL A 170 5.84 -5.29 -2.74
N LEU A 171 6.07 -4.40 -3.70
CA LEU A 171 5.09 -3.95 -4.67
C LEU A 171 5.44 -4.57 -6.02
N LEU A 172 4.48 -5.21 -6.67
CA LEU A 172 4.57 -5.60 -8.07
C LEU A 172 3.67 -4.68 -8.89
N LEU A 173 4.23 -4.07 -9.89
CA LEU A 173 3.57 -3.13 -10.78
C LEU A 173 3.57 -3.65 -12.21
N ASN A 174 2.45 -3.52 -12.90
CA ASN A 174 2.33 -3.81 -14.32
C ASN A 174 1.67 -2.64 -15.04
N LEU A 175 2.16 -2.28 -16.22
CA LEU A 175 1.58 -1.23 -17.05
C LEU A 175 0.35 -1.76 -17.77
N ASP A 176 -0.80 -1.12 -17.53
CA ASP A 176 -2.06 -1.56 -18.13
C ASP A 176 -2.03 -1.38 -19.65
N ARG A 177 -2.46 -2.41 -20.38
CA ARG A 177 -2.56 -2.40 -21.86
C ARG A 177 -1.25 -2.06 -22.59
N PHE A 178 -0.08 -2.29 -21.98
CA PHE A 178 1.21 -1.97 -22.61
C PHE A 178 1.40 -2.65 -23.97
N LYS A 179 0.87 -3.88 -24.12
CA LYS A 179 0.87 -4.58 -25.41
C LYS A 179 0.22 -3.77 -26.51
N THR A 180 -0.89 -3.08 -26.22
CA THR A 180 -1.60 -2.23 -27.21
C THR A 180 -0.71 -1.07 -27.67
N ILE A 181 0.13 -0.52 -26.80
CA ILE A 181 1.09 0.53 -27.16
C ILE A 181 2.11 -0.01 -28.16
N ASN A 182 2.69 -1.19 -27.87
CA ASN A 182 3.63 -1.83 -28.78
C ASN A 182 3.01 -2.18 -30.13
N ASP A 183 1.80 -2.71 -30.12
CA ASP A 183 1.08 -3.12 -31.35
C ASP A 183 0.68 -1.91 -32.20
N SER A 184 0.39 -0.75 -31.58
CA SER A 184 -0.08 0.44 -32.27
C SER A 184 1.04 1.40 -32.69
N LEU A 185 2.07 1.58 -31.86
CA LEU A 185 3.13 2.59 -32.02
C LEU A 185 4.53 1.99 -32.24
N GLY A 186 4.62 0.66 -32.19
CA GLY A 186 5.87 -0.07 -32.37
C GLY A 186 6.72 -0.16 -31.09
N TYR A 187 7.66 -1.12 -31.09
CA TYR A 187 8.51 -1.43 -29.93
C TYR A 187 9.37 -0.24 -29.48
N ASN A 188 9.83 0.62 -30.39
CA ASN A 188 10.62 1.79 -30.03
C ASN A 188 9.85 2.78 -29.14
N ALA A 189 8.54 2.94 -29.37
CA ALA A 189 7.69 3.77 -28.52
C ALA A 189 7.51 3.12 -27.14
N GLY A 190 7.29 1.81 -27.09
CA GLY A 190 7.22 1.06 -25.85
C GLY A 190 8.51 1.14 -25.02
N ASP A 191 9.68 1.04 -25.65
CA ASP A 191 10.97 1.18 -24.98
C ASP A 191 11.16 2.57 -24.35
N ARG A 192 10.74 3.63 -25.05
CA ARG A 192 10.75 5.01 -24.51
C ARG A 192 9.81 5.16 -23.32
N VAL A 193 8.62 4.55 -23.36
CA VAL A 193 7.68 4.51 -22.23
C VAL A 193 8.35 3.83 -21.03
N LEU A 194 8.93 2.63 -21.22
CA LEU A 194 9.59 1.87 -20.15
C LEU A 194 10.74 2.65 -19.49
N GLN A 195 11.57 3.32 -20.29
CA GLN A 195 12.64 4.17 -19.78
C GLN A 195 12.11 5.37 -18.97
N SER A 196 11.01 5.97 -19.45
CA SER A 196 10.36 7.09 -18.74
C SER A 196 9.70 6.64 -17.45
N VAL A 197 9.04 5.47 -17.45
CA VAL A 197 8.47 4.82 -16.25
C VAL A 197 9.58 4.55 -15.23
N ALA A 198 10.71 3.97 -15.65
CA ALA A 198 11.85 3.71 -14.78
C ALA A 198 12.34 4.99 -14.07
N LYS A 199 12.49 6.09 -14.80
CA LYS A 199 12.88 7.39 -14.24
C LYS A 199 11.85 7.94 -13.25
N ARG A 200 10.57 7.88 -13.59
CA ARG A 200 9.48 8.34 -12.71
C ARG A 200 9.42 7.50 -11.43
N LEU A 201 9.50 6.18 -11.52
CA LEU A 201 9.53 5.29 -10.37
C LEU A 201 10.71 5.60 -9.44
N THR A 202 11.91 5.76 -10.00
CA THR A 202 13.11 6.11 -9.20
C THR A 202 12.95 7.45 -8.49
N SER A 203 12.31 8.43 -9.11
CA SER A 203 12.09 9.76 -8.48
C SER A 203 11.06 9.73 -7.33
N CYS A 204 10.20 8.72 -7.25
CA CYS A 204 9.20 8.57 -6.19
C CYS A 204 9.75 7.84 -4.95
N LEU A 205 10.94 7.27 -5.03
CA LEU A 205 11.49 6.36 -4.03
C LEU A 205 12.69 6.97 -3.30
N ARG A 206 12.95 6.48 -2.08
CA ARG A 206 14.12 6.86 -1.29
C ARG A 206 15.34 6.06 -1.76
N GLU A 207 16.53 6.52 -1.43
CA GLU A 207 17.80 5.82 -1.74
C GLU A 207 17.88 4.42 -1.10
N SER A 208 17.21 4.23 0.04
CA SER A 208 17.09 2.93 0.74
C SER A 208 16.18 1.93 0.05
N ASP A 209 15.29 2.40 -0.82
CA ASP A 209 14.33 1.55 -1.52
C ASP A 209 14.94 1.00 -2.81
N THR A 210 14.36 -0.06 -3.33
CA THR A 210 14.84 -0.65 -4.59
C THR A 210 13.71 -0.71 -5.59
N VAL A 211 13.90 -0.11 -6.76
CA VAL A 211 13.07 -0.36 -7.95
C VAL A 211 13.82 -1.28 -8.90
N SER A 212 13.08 -2.17 -9.56
CA SER A 212 13.63 -3.22 -10.42
C SER A 212 12.66 -3.48 -11.58
N ARG A 213 13.21 -3.86 -12.74
CA ARG A 213 12.39 -4.35 -13.85
C ARG A 213 12.40 -5.88 -13.88
N PHE A 214 11.20 -6.50 -13.86
CA PHE A 214 11.07 -7.97 -13.79
C PHE A 214 10.80 -8.62 -15.14
N GLY A 215 10.20 -7.91 -16.06
CA GLY A 215 9.77 -8.44 -17.35
C GLY A 215 9.54 -7.36 -18.39
N SER A 216 8.70 -7.63 -19.38
CA SER A 216 8.41 -6.71 -20.48
C SER A 216 7.84 -5.39 -20.01
N ASP A 217 6.81 -5.44 -19.16
CA ASP A 217 6.00 -4.33 -18.63
C ASP A 217 5.81 -4.42 -17.10
N GLU A 218 6.62 -5.26 -16.44
CA GLU A 218 6.54 -5.51 -15.00
C GLU A 218 7.72 -4.88 -14.25
N PHE A 219 7.40 -4.17 -13.17
CA PHE A 219 8.37 -3.60 -12.24
C PHE A 219 8.11 -4.14 -10.83
N ALA A 220 9.17 -4.27 -10.05
CA ALA A 220 9.10 -4.64 -8.65
C ALA A 220 9.77 -3.57 -7.79
N ILE A 221 9.16 -3.26 -6.66
CA ILE A 221 9.63 -2.25 -5.73
C ILE A 221 9.74 -2.89 -4.34
N LEU A 222 10.87 -2.69 -3.69
CA LEU A 222 11.10 -3.07 -2.31
C LEU A 222 11.19 -1.81 -1.47
N LEU A 223 10.25 -1.65 -0.55
CA LEU A 223 10.27 -0.59 0.46
C LEU A 223 10.81 -1.16 1.77
N THR A 224 11.83 -0.53 2.31
CA THR A 224 12.50 -0.97 3.52
C THR A 224 12.17 -0.09 4.72
N GLN A 225 12.11 -0.68 5.93
CA GLN A 225 11.88 0.05 7.19
C GLN A 225 10.63 0.94 7.15
N ILE A 226 9.51 0.35 6.79
CA ILE A 226 8.25 1.06 6.59
C ILE A 226 7.21 0.75 7.67
N ARG A 227 6.23 1.64 7.77
CA ARG A 227 4.92 1.38 8.38
C ARG A 227 3.95 0.94 7.28
N PRO A 228 2.85 0.23 7.60
CA PRO A 228 1.86 -0.20 6.60
C PRO A 228 1.30 0.95 5.74
N THR A 229 1.10 2.12 6.33
CA THR A 229 0.64 3.34 5.64
C THR A 229 1.64 3.85 4.60
N ASP A 230 2.93 3.63 4.82
CA ASP A 230 3.96 4.12 3.90
C ASP A 230 3.87 3.37 2.55
N ALA A 231 3.55 2.06 2.58
CA ALA A 231 3.34 1.27 1.35
C ALA A 231 2.15 1.78 0.52
N ALA A 232 1.01 2.10 1.18
CA ALA A 232 -0.16 2.65 0.51
C ALA A 232 0.11 4.04 -0.08
N ASN A 233 0.79 4.91 0.69
CA ASN A 233 1.14 6.25 0.24
C ASN A 233 2.12 6.22 -0.95
N THR A 234 3.12 5.33 -0.90
CA THR A 234 4.05 5.15 -2.03
C THR A 234 3.34 4.60 -3.26
N ALA A 235 2.45 3.61 -3.12
CA ALA A 235 1.68 3.09 -4.24
C ALA A 235 0.79 4.17 -4.89
N ARG A 236 0.18 5.04 -4.07
CA ARG A 236 -0.61 6.19 -4.56
C ARG A 236 0.27 7.21 -5.29
N ALA A 237 1.39 7.60 -4.70
CA ALA A 237 2.32 8.55 -5.33
C ALA A 237 2.86 8.02 -6.67
N ILE A 238 3.19 6.73 -6.75
CA ILE A 238 3.60 6.07 -8.00
C ILE A 238 2.49 6.16 -9.04
N LYS A 239 1.25 5.81 -8.66
CA LYS A 239 0.09 5.89 -9.55
C LYS A 239 -0.11 7.32 -10.07
N ASP A 240 -0.15 8.31 -9.17
CA ASP A 240 -0.38 9.72 -9.52
C ASP A 240 0.69 10.26 -10.49
N VAL A 241 1.95 9.84 -10.35
CA VAL A 241 3.04 10.22 -11.25
C VAL A 241 2.96 9.48 -12.59
N LEU A 242 2.53 8.22 -12.61
CA LEU A 242 2.37 7.45 -13.86
C LEU A 242 1.13 7.85 -14.65
N ASP A 243 0.06 8.30 -14.00
CA ASP A 243 -1.15 8.82 -14.64
C ASP A 243 -0.91 10.14 -15.41
N GLN A 244 0.22 10.83 -15.15
CA GLN A 244 0.60 12.03 -15.92
C GLN A 244 1.06 11.65 -17.33
N ALA A 245 0.70 12.49 -18.32
CA ALA A 245 1.11 12.30 -19.71
C ALA A 245 2.63 12.08 -19.85
N PHE A 246 3.00 11.11 -20.66
CA PHE A 246 4.36 10.90 -21.13
C PHE A 246 4.57 11.72 -22.39
N VAL A 247 5.31 12.82 -22.28
CA VAL A 247 5.62 13.71 -23.39
C VAL A 247 6.98 13.34 -23.96
N PHE A 248 7.05 13.08 -25.26
CA PHE A 248 8.27 12.72 -25.97
C PHE A 248 8.77 13.89 -26.84
N ASP A 249 10.04 13.83 -27.23
CA ASP A 249 10.73 14.91 -27.98
C ASP A 249 10.06 15.26 -29.32
N ASP A 250 9.27 14.33 -29.87
CA ASP A 250 8.46 14.49 -31.10
C ASP A 250 7.10 15.15 -30.84
N GLY A 251 6.80 15.54 -29.60
CA GLY A 251 5.55 16.15 -29.18
C GLY A 251 4.39 15.18 -29.02
N GLN A 252 4.61 13.86 -29.12
CA GLN A 252 3.59 12.86 -28.81
C GLN A 252 3.35 12.79 -27.31
N GLU A 253 2.07 12.73 -26.92
CA GLU A 253 1.63 12.50 -25.54
C GLU A 253 0.97 11.11 -25.43
N LEU A 254 1.39 10.32 -24.46
CA LEU A 254 0.82 9.02 -24.15
C LEU A 254 0.38 8.98 -22.69
N PHE A 255 -0.78 8.39 -22.44
CA PHE A 255 -1.27 8.10 -21.10
C PHE A 255 -1.16 6.61 -20.86
N VAL A 256 -0.50 6.23 -19.77
CA VAL A 256 -0.28 4.84 -19.37
C VAL A 256 -0.67 4.71 -17.92
N SER A 257 -1.69 3.91 -17.65
CA SER A 257 -2.06 3.56 -16.28
C SER A 257 -1.30 2.32 -15.79
N SER A 258 -1.32 2.10 -14.49
CA SER A 258 -0.65 0.95 -13.88
C SER A 258 -1.50 0.31 -12.79
N SER A 259 -1.40 -1.01 -12.69
CA SER A 259 -1.95 -1.79 -11.60
C SER A 259 -0.83 -2.23 -10.66
N ILE A 260 -1.07 -2.20 -9.33
CA ILE A 260 -0.06 -2.49 -8.32
C ILE A 260 -0.60 -3.52 -7.33
N GLY A 261 0.17 -4.59 -7.07
CA GLY A 261 -0.10 -5.55 -6.01
C GLY A 261 0.92 -5.41 -4.89
N ILE A 262 0.48 -5.40 -3.64
CA ILE A 262 1.29 -5.13 -2.44
C ILE A 262 1.26 -6.32 -1.50
N SER A 263 2.44 -6.76 -1.05
CA SER A 263 2.59 -7.70 0.05
C SER A 263 3.52 -7.15 1.12
N LEU A 264 3.27 -7.52 2.38
CA LEU A 264 3.96 -7.01 3.55
C LEU A 264 4.70 -8.12 4.30
N TYR A 265 5.98 -7.93 4.58
CA TYR A 265 6.75 -8.77 5.48
C TYR A 265 6.56 -8.27 6.94
N PRO A 266 6.36 -9.15 7.93
CA PRO A 266 6.37 -10.63 7.86
C PRO A 266 4.99 -11.27 7.58
N TYR A 267 3.94 -10.48 7.37
CA TYR A 267 2.55 -10.93 7.43
C TYR A 267 2.09 -11.74 6.22
N ASP A 268 2.47 -11.32 5.02
CA ASP A 268 2.03 -11.94 3.75
C ASP A 268 3.04 -12.97 3.22
N GLY A 269 4.12 -13.18 3.98
CA GLY A 269 5.16 -14.14 3.70
C GLY A 269 6.42 -13.91 4.54
N GLN A 270 7.16 -14.97 4.82
CA GLN A 270 8.41 -14.93 5.59
C GLN A 270 9.66 -15.18 4.73
N ASP A 271 9.47 -15.38 3.43
CA ASP A 271 10.52 -15.60 2.45
C ASP A 271 10.22 -14.90 1.12
N THR A 272 11.24 -14.75 0.31
CA THR A 272 11.17 -14.07 -1.00
C THR A 272 10.12 -14.68 -1.94
N PRO A 273 10.04 -16.01 -2.14
CA PRO A 273 9.05 -16.60 -3.04
C PRO A 273 7.60 -16.34 -2.60
N THR A 274 7.34 -16.47 -1.30
CA THR A 274 6.00 -16.27 -0.75
C THR A 274 5.55 -14.81 -0.90
N LEU A 275 6.42 -13.84 -0.56
CA LEU A 275 6.10 -12.41 -0.70
C LEU A 275 5.83 -12.03 -2.16
N LEU A 276 6.65 -12.49 -3.10
CA LEU A 276 6.44 -12.23 -4.52
C LEU A 276 5.13 -12.86 -5.03
N LYS A 277 4.82 -14.09 -4.61
CA LYS A 277 3.55 -14.76 -4.94
C LYS A 277 2.35 -13.98 -4.39
N SER A 278 2.43 -13.51 -3.15
CA SER A 278 1.38 -12.73 -2.51
C SER A 278 1.15 -11.39 -3.21
N ALA A 279 2.23 -10.65 -3.54
CA ALA A 279 2.14 -9.42 -4.32
C ALA A 279 1.56 -9.67 -5.72
N GLY A 280 1.92 -10.76 -6.39
CA GLY A 280 1.36 -11.16 -7.69
C GLY A 280 -0.15 -11.40 -7.62
N ALA A 281 -0.62 -12.16 -6.63
CA ALA A 281 -2.05 -12.40 -6.43
C ALA A 281 -2.84 -11.10 -6.11
N ALA A 282 -2.22 -10.14 -5.44
CA ALA A 282 -2.81 -8.82 -5.23
C ALA A 282 -2.85 -8.00 -6.54
N LEU A 283 -1.82 -8.08 -7.36
CA LEU A 283 -1.77 -7.44 -8.69
C LEU A 283 -2.86 -7.98 -9.63
N ASP A 284 -3.06 -9.31 -9.64
CA ASP A 284 -4.12 -9.92 -10.45
C ASP A 284 -5.50 -9.41 -10.04
N ARG A 285 -5.75 -9.20 -8.75
CA ARG A 285 -7.00 -8.59 -8.26
C ARG A 285 -7.13 -7.12 -8.68
N ALA A 286 -6.05 -6.35 -8.61
CA ALA A 286 -6.06 -4.97 -9.09
C ALA A 286 -6.47 -4.90 -10.57
N LYS A 287 -5.93 -5.78 -11.41
CA LYS A 287 -6.30 -5.90 -12.83
C LYS A 287 -7.76 -6.32 -13.02
N ALA A 288 -8.23 -7.32 -12.26
CA ALA A 288 -9.62 -7.81 -12.33
C ALA A 288 -10.67 -6.75 -11.96
N GLN A 289 -10.31 -5.79 -11.11
CA GLN A 289 -11.17 -4.66 -10.71
C GLN A 289 -11.14 -3.48 -11.68
N GLY A 290 -10.63 -3.67 -12.89
CA GLY A 290 -10.64 -2.65 -13.95
C GLY A 290 -9.28 -1.99 -14.20
N GLY A 291 -8.24 -2.36 -13.47
CA GLY A 291 -6.91 -1.75 -13.58
C GLY A 291 -6.81 -0.36 -12.96
N ASN A 292 -5.70 0.33 -13.17
CA ASN A 292 -5.43 1.68 -12.64
C ASN A 292 -5.67 1.83 -11.12
N ASN A 293 -5.33 0.81 -10.36
CA ASN A 293 -5.47 0.80 -8.90
C ASN A 293 -4.37 -0.02 -8.23
N TYR A 294 -4.33 0.02 -6.90
CA TYR A 294 -3.46 -0.85 -6.12
C TYR A 294 -4.26 -1.71 -5.13
N GLN A 295 -3.78 -2.93 -4.86
CA GLN A 295 -4.40 -3.87 -3.94
C GLN A 295 -3.35 -4.46 -3.00
N PHE A 296 -3.71 -4.57 -1.71
CA PHE A 296 -2.93 -5.36 -0.77
C PHE A 296 -3.28 -6.85 -0.90
N TYR A 297 -2.30 -7.72 -0.65
CA TYR A 297 -2.57 -9.14 -0.57
C TYR A 297 -3.51 -9.44 0.61
N THR A 298 -4.50 -10.32 0.40
CA THR A 298 -5.44 -10.76 1.42
C THR A 298 -5.48 -12.28 1.44
N ALA A 299 -4.75 -12.91 2.37
CA ALA A 299 -4.93 -14.32 2.70
C ALA A 299 -5.74 -14.45 3.98
N GLY A 300 -6.67 -15.38 4.03
CA GLY A 300 -7.56 -15.53 5.19
C GLY A 300 -6.81 -15.75 6.50
N GLY A 301 -6.97 -14.83 7.45
CA GLY A 301 -6.58 -14.99 8.85
C GLY A 301 -5.56 -13.98 9.39
N THR A 302 -4.46 -13.72 8.72
CA THR A 302 -3.41 -12.79 9.19
C THR A 302 -3.73 -11.33 8.85
N THR A 303 -4.61 -11.15 7.89
CA THR A 303 -5.01 -9.88 7.30
C THR A 303 -5.83 -9.00 8.24
N ARG A 304 -6.49 -9.56 9.25
CA ARG A 304 -7.39 -8.79 10.13
C ARG A 304 -6.63 -7.76 10.95
N ALA A 305 -5.53 -8.15 11.59
CA ALA A 305 -4.72 -7.23 12.40
C ALA A 305 -4.05 -6.14 11.55
N LEU A 306 -3.61 -6.50 10.34
CA LEU A 306 -2.96 -5.55 9.43
C LEU A 306 -3.96 -4.61 8.78
N ARG A 307 -5.12 -5.13 8.36
CA ARG A 307 -6.25 -4.32 7.88
C ARG A 307 -6.67 -3.33 8.96
N GLN A 308 -6.70 -3.76 10.21
CA GLN A 308 -6.98 -2.90 11.36
C GLN A 308 -5.94 -1.79 11.49
N LEU A 309 -4.64 -2.08 11.43
CA LEU A 309 -3.57 -1.08 11.49
C LEU A 309 -3.61 -0.08 10.31
N VAL A 310 -3.88 -0.56 9.09
CA VAL A 310 -4.05 0.30 7.91
C VAL A 310 -5.26 1.21 8.08
N LEU A 311 -6.39 0.66 8.52
CA LEU A 311 -7.61 1.42 8.75
C LEU A 311 -7.41 2.46 9.85
N GLU A 312 -6.86 2.07 11.01
CA GLU A 312 -6.60 2.97 12.13
C GLU A 312 -5.78 4.19 11.71
N ASN A 313 -4.68 3.97 10.98
CA ASN A 313 -3.84 5.07 10.49
C ASN A 313 -4.44 5.85 9.31
N SER A 314 -5.49 5.33 8.68
CA SER A 314 -6.15 5.97 7.54
C SER A 314 -7.40 6.78 7.93
N ILE A 315 -7.97 6.59 9.14
CA ILE A 315 -9.18 7.30 9.59
C ILE A 315 -8.97 8.82 9.56
N ARG A 316 -7.91 9.34 10.20
CA ARG A 316 -7.66 10.79 10.26
C ARG A 316 -7.45 11.40 8.86
N PRO A 317 -6.52 10.85 8.03
CA PRO A 317 -6.38 11.32 6.65
C PRO A 317 -7.65 11.17 5.81
N GLY A 318 -8.43 10.11 6.04
CA GLY A 318 -9.70 9.89 5.34
C GLY A 318 -10.75 10.95 5.68
N LEU A 319 -10.80 11.36 6.95
CA LEU A 319 -11.67 12.45 7.39
C LEU A 319 -11.27 13.78 6.72
N ASP A 320 -9.97 14.10 6.70
CA ASP A 320 -9.44 15.32 6.10
C ASP A 320 -9.65 15.36 4.56
N ARG A 321 -9.71 14.20 3.89
CA ARG A 321 -9.94 14.08 2.43
C ARG A 321 -11.41 13.92 2.04
N GLY A 322 -12.34 13.85 3.00
CA GLY A 322 -13.75 13.68 2.71
C GLY A 322 -14.13 12.28 2.20
N GLU A 323 -13.43 11.24 2.65
CA GLU A 323 -13.69 9.84 2.27
C GLU A 323 -14.88 9.23 3.03
N PHE A 324 -15.35 9.87 4.07
CA PHE A 324 -16.53 9.44 4.82
C PHE A 324 -17.81 10.00 4.19
N ILE A 325 -18.87 9.20 4.22
CA ILE A 325 -20.20 9.57 3.75
C ILE A 325 -21.25 9.11 4.77
N VAL A 326 -22.41 9.71 4.76
CA VAL A 326 -23.53 9.32 5.61
C VAL A 326 -24.61 8.70 4.75
N HIS A 327 -25.05 7.51 5.10
CA HIS A 327 -26.24 6.86 4.59
C HIS A 327 -27.38 7.00 5.62
N TYR A 328 -28.61 6.91 5.15
CA TYR A 328 -29.80 7.06 5.97
C TYR A 328 -30.66 5.81 5.85
N GLN A 329 -31.09 5.26 6.98
CA GLN A 329 -32.01 4.12 6.99
C GLN A 329 -33.37 4.55 7.51
N PRO A 330 -34.46 4.25 6.77
CA PRO A 330 -35.81 4.67 7.17
C PRO A 330 -36.28 3.92 8.41
N GLN A 331 -36.98 4.65 9.30
CA GLN A 331 -37.72 4.15 10.44
C GLN A 331 -39.21 4.32 10.17
N VAL A 332 -39.98 3.23 10.30
CA VAL A 332 -41.34 3.14 9.83
C VAL A 332 -42.29 2.81 11.00
N ASN A 333 -43.38 3.51 11.11
CA ASN A 333 -44.41 3.18 12.08
C ASN A 333 -45.06 1.82 11.74
N THR A 334 -45.25 0.97 12.74
CA THR A 334 -45.74 -0.40 12.56
C THR A 334 -47.17 -0.48 12.14
N SER A 335 -48.02 0.49 12.53
CA SER A 335 -49.47 0.44 12.30
C SER A 335 -49.91 0.95 10.92
N ASP A 336 -49.26 2.00 10.38
CA ASP A 336 -49.65 2.66 9.13
C ASP A 336 -48.53 2.72 8.08
N PHE A 337 -47.35 2.14 8.40
CA PHE A 337 -46.15 2.09 7.56
C PHE A 337 -45.63 3.46 7.08
N GLN A 338 -46.02 4.53 7.79
CA GLN A 338 -45.50 5.86 7.49
C GLN A 338 -44.07 6.04 8.01
N LEU A 339 -43.22 6.74 7.23
CA LEU A 339 -41.90 7.15 7.66
C LEU A 339 -42.02 8.15 8.84
N VAL A 340 -41.40 7.81 9.95
CA VAL A 340 -41.44 8.63 11.19
C VAL A 340 -40.06 9.15 11.57
N GLY A 341 -39.01 8.54 11.06
CA GLY A 341 -37.63 8.92 11.32
C GLY A 341 -36.65 8.28 10.36
N MET A 342 -35.38 8.57 10.59
CA MET A 342 -34.27 7.99 9.87
C MET A 342 -33.05 7.90 10.76
N GLU A 343 -32.27 6.84 10.62
CA GLU A 343 -31.00 6.68 11.29
C GLU A 343 -29.83 7.03 10.36
N ALA A 344 -28.91 7.89 10.82
CA ALA A 344 -27.68 8.26 10.12
C ALA A 344 -26.59 7.23 10.38
N LEU A 345 -26.15 6.56 9.33
CA LEU A 345 -25.18 5.48 9.36
C LEU A 345 -23.94 5.86 8.57
N VAL A 346 -22.82 6.08 9.24
CA VAL A 346 -21.56 6.41 8.59
C VAL A 346 -21.07 5.26 7.70
N ARG A 347 -20.50 5.62 6.55
CA ARG A 347 -19.81 4.71 5.63
C ARG A 347 -18.47 5.33 5.29
N TRP A 348 -17.47 4.52 4.97
CA TRP A 348 -16.17 5.01 4.56
C TRP A 348 -15.87 4.54 3.14
N GLN A 349 -15.85 5.47 2.20
CA GLN A 349 -15.46 5.26 0.82
C GLN A 349 -13.93 5.21 0.74
N HIS A 350 -13.34 4.09 1.21
CA HIS A 350 -11.89 3.96 1.28
C HIS A 350 -11.29 3.74 -0.12
N PRO A 351 -10.29 4.53 -0.56
CA PRO A 351 -9.79 4.51 -1.94
C PRO A 351 -9.22 3.17 -2.39
N ALA A 352 -8.73 2.34 -1.45
CA ALA A 352 -8.14 1.04 -1.77
C ALA A 352 -9.01 -0.16 -1.35
N LEU A 353 -9.95 0.01 -0.42
CA LEU A 353 -10.75 -1.08 0.15
C LEU A 353 -12.23 -1.00 -0.26
N GLY A 354 -12.62 0.03 -1.02
CA GLY A 354 -14.00 0.28 -1.41
C GLY A 354 -14.86 0.79 -0.25
N LEU A 355 -16.18 0.54 -0.32
CA LEU A 355 -17.11 0.96 0.72
C LEU A 355 -16.97 0.08 1.97
N LEU A 356 -16.59 0.70 3.08
CA LEU A 356 -16.45 0.05 4.39
C LEU A 356 -17.63 0.38 5.30
N TYR A 357 -18.06 -0.62 6.06
CA TYR A 357 -19.14 -0.51 7.01
C TYR A 357 -18.62 -0.20 8.43
N PRO A 358 -19.45 0.38 9.32
CA PRO A 358 -19.08 0.76 10.69
C PRO A 358 -18.36 -0.33 11.47
N THR A 359 -18.79 -1.57 11.36
CA THR A 359 -18.20 -2.75 12.03
C THR A 359 -16.72 -2.99 11.71
N GLU A 360 -16.22 -2.37 10.65
CA GLU A 360 -14.83 -2.54 10.22
C GLU A 360 -13.89 -1.49 10.81
N PHE A 361 -14.38 -0.31 11.18
CA PHE A 361 -13.52 0.82 11.58
C PHE A 361 -13.94 1.56 12.84
N ILE A 362 -15.19 1.43 13.34
CA ILE A 362 -15.65 2.17 14.53
C ILE A 362 -14.86 1.79 15.77
N SER A 363 -14.63 0.49 16.04
CA SER A 363 -13.81 0.06 17.17
C SER A 363 -12.39 0.63 17.12
N LEU A 364 -11.79 0.71 15.94
CA LEU A 364 -10.47 1.32 15.74
C LEU A 364 -10.47 2.83 15.98
N ALA A 365 -11.55 3.51 15.55
CA ALA A 365 -11.74 4.93 15.82
C ALA A 365 -11.92 5.19 17.34
N GLU A 366 -12.61 4.30 18.06
CA GLU A 366 -12.75 4.37 19.52
C GLU A 366 -11.40 4.18 20.22
N ASP A 367 -10.65 3.12 19.89
CA ASP A 367 -9.36 2.81 20.50
C ASP A 367 -8.35 3.95 20.29
N SER A 368 -8.28 4.50 19.08
CA SER A 368 -7.39 5.62 18.73
C SER A 368 -7.89 7.00 19.19
N GLY A 369 -9.12 7.13 19.65
CA GLY A 369 -9.76 8.40 20.01
C GLY A 369 -10.25 9.23 18.81
N LEU A 370 -10.10 8.72 17.60
CA LEU A 370 -10.57 9.37 16.37
C LEU A 370 -12.08 9.31 16.21
N ILE A 371 -12.77 8.52 17.04
CA ILE A 371 -14.24 8.50 17.11
C ILE A 371 -14.82 9.89 17.46
N ILE A 372 -14.07 10.73 18.19
CA ILE A 372 -14.52 12.07 18.56
C ILE A 372 -14.65 12.96 17.31
N PRO A 373 -13.58 13.27 16.56
CA PRO A 373 -13.70 14.09 15.36
C PRO A 373 -14.56 13.45 14.27
N LEU A 374 -14.61 12.12 14.18
CA LEU A 374 -15.49 11.41 13.24
C LEU A 374 -16.96 11.59 13.60
N GLY A 375 -17.32 11.43 14.86
CA GLY A 375 -18.71 11.60 15.31
C GLY A 375 -19.19 13.04 15.21
N ASP A 376 -18.35 14.02 15.50
CA ASP A 376 -18.65 15.44 15.29
C ASP A 376 -18.90 15.74 13.81
N TRP A 377 -18.13 15.12 12.91
CA TRP A 377 -18.33 15.22 11.47
C TRP A 377 -19.65 14.57 11.03
N VAL A 378 -19.95 13.37 11.53
CA VAL A 378 -21.22 12.65 11.23
C VAL A 378 -22.41 13.48 11.67
N LEU A 379 -22.43 13.95 12.93
CA LEU A 379 -23.51 14.76 13.48
C LEU A 379 -23.73 16.01 12.63
N ARG A 380 -22.67 16.76 12.34
CA ARG A 380 -22.73 17.99 11.53
C ARG A 380 -23.29 17.71 10.13
N THR A 381 -22.79 16.67 9.46
CA THR A 381 -23.20 16.30 8.11
C THR A 381 -24.67 15.87 8.09
N ALA A 382 -25.09 15.01 9.01
CA ALA A 382 -26.44 14.50 9.08
C ALA A 382 -27.45 15.60 9.44
N CYS A 383 -27.15 16.46 10.42
CA CYS A 383 -27.98 17.60 10.77
C CYS A 383 -28.12 18.60 9.61
N PHE A 384 -27.04 18.88 8.91
CA PHE A 384 -27.05 19.76 7.75
C PHE A 384 -27.92 19.19 6.62
N GLN A 385 -27.79 17.91 6.32
CA GLN A 385 -28.57 17.23 5.30
C GLN A 385 -30.06 17.21 5.65
N ASN A 386 -30.45 16.89 6.90
CA ASN A 386 -31.84 16.95 7.34
C ASN A 386 -32.42 18.37 7.21
N LYS A 387 -31.59 19.39 7.53
CA LYS A 387 -32.01 20.79 7.34
C LYS A 387 -32.20 21.14 5.87
N LEU A 388 -31.34 20.65 4.97
CA LEU A 388 -31.50 20.86 3.52
C LEU A 388 -32.85 20.31 3.02
N TRP A 389 -33.20 19.09 3.40
CA TRP A 389 -34.51 18.50 3.05
C TRP A 389 -35.69 19.31 3.57
N GLN A 390 -35.62 19.82 4.81
CA GLN A 390 -36.67 20.71 5.35
C GLN A 390 -36.76 22.02 4.56
N VAL A 391 -35.63 22.61 4.15
CA VAL A 391 -35.62 23.84 3.34
C VAL A 391 -36.16 23.58 1.93
N ALA A 392 -35.94 22.40 1.38
CA ALA A 392 -36.50 21.94 0.11
C ALA A 392 -38.02 21.68 0.19
N GLY A 393 -38.65 21.82 1.38
CA GLY A 393 -40.09 21.67 1.58
C GLY A 393 -40.55 20.24 1.85
N LEU A 394 -39.64 19.31 2.07
CA LEU A 394 -39.94 17.93 2.44
C LEU A 394 -40.44 17.87 3.90
N LYS A 395 -41.27 16.87 4.21
CA LYS A 395 -41.83 16.68 5.56
C LYS A 395 -40.67 16.44 6.54
N PRO A 396 -40.54 17.24 7.62
CA PRO A 396 -39.50 17.03 8.61
C PRO A 396 -39.57 15.64 9.25
N GLN A 397 -38.43 14.96 9.33
CA GLN A 397 -38.28 13.65 9.94
C GLN A 397 -37.32 13.72 11.14
N VAL A 398 -37.53 12.85 12.13
CA VAL A 398 -36.58 12.69 13.23
C VAL A 398 -35.32 12.04 12.68
N LEU A 399 -34.16 12.62 13.00
CA LEU A 399 -32.83 12.12 12.62
C LEU A 399 -32.19 11.51 13.85
N SER A 400 -31.99 10.21 13.85
CA SER A 400 -31.26 9.49 14.88
C SER A 400 -29.78 9.39 14.52
N VAL A 401 -28.88 9.67 15.48
CA VAL A 401 -27.43 9.65 15.33
C VAL A 401 -26.79 8.89 16.47
N ASN A 402 -25.97 7.92 16.14
CA ASN A 402 -25.22 7.09 17.10
C ASN A 402 -24.06 7.85 17.74
N PHE A 403 -23.88 7.67 19.06
CA PHE A 403 -22.78 8.21 19.83
C PHE A 403 -22.06 7.13 20.66
N SER A 404 -20.72 7.16 20.61
CA SER A 404 -19.90 6.27 21.42
C SER A 404 -19.88 6.69 22.89
N ALA A 405 -19.63 5.72 23.78
CA ALA A 405 -19.39 5.97 25.20
C ALA A 405 -18.30 7.03 25.43
N ARG A 406 -17.27 7.03 24.58
CA ARG A 406 -16.12 7.93 24.69
C ARG A 406 -16.50 9.39 24.41
N GLN A 407 -17.37 9.63 23.43
CA GLN A 407 -17.88 10.96 23.12
C GLN A 407 -18.80 11.46 24.23
N PHE A 408 -19.73 10.61 24.68
CA PHE A 408 -20.68 10.96 25.74
C PHE A 408 -19.99 11.33 27.06
N GLN A 409 -18.85 10.73 27.39
CA GLN A 409 -18.08 11.04 28.59
C GLN A 409 -17.36 12.40 28.54
N LEU A 410 -17.16 13.00 27.38
CA LEU A 410 -16.46 14.29 27.28
C LEU A 410 -17.21 15.39 28.05
N PRO A 411 -16.48 16.26 28.78
CA PRO A 411 -17.08 17.42 29.43
C PRO A 411 -17.71 18.41 28.43
N THR A 412 -17.16 18.46 27.20
CA THR A 412 -17.60 19.38 26.13
C THR A 412 -18.73 18.83 25.27
N PHE A 413 -19.21 17.60 25.53
CA PHE A 413 -20.18 16.91 24.65
C PHE A 413 -21.43 17.74 24.38
N ILE A 414 -22.09 18.25 25.45
CA ILE A 414 -23.31 19.06 25.34
C ILE A 414 -23.05 20.34 24.53
N GLN A 415 -21.95 21.00 24.81
CA GLN A 415 -21.54 22.22 24.10
C GLN A 415 -21.33 21.94 22.61
N THR A 416 -20.64 20.86 22.25
CA THR A 416 -20.39 20.46 20.85
C THR A 416 -21.71 20.22 20.11
N VAL A 417 -22.66 19.50 20.73
CA VAL A 417 -24.00 19.27 20.14
C VAL A 417 -24.73 20.59 19.93
N ALA A 418 -24.72 21.49 20.92
CA ALA A 418 -25.36 22.81 20.84
C ALA A 418 -24.75 23.68 19.70
N GLU A 419 -23.42 23.67 19.57
CA GLU A 419 -22.70 24.39 18.51
C GLU A 419 -23.09 23.86 17.12
N ILE A 420 -23.14 22.55 16.94
CA ILE A 420 -23.52 21.92 15.65
C ILE A 420 -24.95 22.21 15.27
N LEU A 421 -25.90 22.15 16.22
CA LEU A 421 -27.30 22.52 15.97
C LEU A 421 -27.45 23.99 15.55
N LYS A 422 -26.65 24.87 16.19
CA LYS A 422 -26.60 26.28 15.83
C LYS A 422 -26.02 26.52 14.44
N GLU A 423 -24.92 25.83 14.10
CA GLU A 423 -24.27 25.93 12.79
C GLU A 423 -25.18 25.44 11.65
N THR A 424 -25.88 24.33 11.87
CA THR A 424 -26.75 23.70 10.86
C THR A 424 -28.15 24.31 10.82
N ASN A 425 -28.52 25.10 11.82
CA ASN A 425 -29.84 25.68 11.99
C ASN A 425 -30.99 24.63 11.98
N LEU A 426 -30.66 23.39 12.45
CA LEU A 426 -31.68 22.35 12.67
C LEU A 426 -32.38 22.59 14.00
N ASP A 427 -33.71 22.50 14.01
CA ASP A 427 -34.49 22.57 15.27
C ASP A 427 -34.20 21.29 16.09
N PRO A 428 -33.78 21.42 17.37
CA PRO A 428 -33.40 20.29 18.22
C PRO A 428 -34.44 19.16 18.31
N ARG A 429 -35.71 19.44 18.16
CA ARG A 429 -36.79 18.44 18.18
C ARG A 429 -36.71 17.39 17.09
N TRP A 430 -35.92 17.67 16.02
CA TRP A 430 -35.68 16.77 14.89
C TRP A 430 -34.39 15.99 15.01
N LEU A 431 -33.69 16.09 16.14
CA LEU A 431 -32.50 15.30 16.45
C LEU A 431 -32.80 14.34 17.59
N GLU A 432 -32.45 13.09 17.41
CA GLU A 432 -32.39 12.05 18.42
C GLU A 432 -30.97 11.53 18.55
N LEU A 433 -30.45 11.43 19.77
CA LEU A 433 -29.12 10.88 20.04
C LEU A 433 -29.26 9.45 20.56
N GLU A 434 -28.62 8.51 19.90
CA GLU A 434 -28.63 7.10 20.26
C GLU A 434 -27.38 6.76 21.09
N LEU A 435 -27.59 6.20 22.26
CA LEU A 435 -26.55 5.83 23.22
C LEU A 435 -26.74 4.38 23.61
N THR A 436 -25.69 3.57 23.53
CA THR A 436 -25.79 2.17 23.96
C THR A 436 -26.03 2.08 25.47
N GLU A 437 -26.76 1.06 25.89
CA GLU A 437 -27.02 0.77 27.31
C GLU A 437 -25.73 0.81 28.14
N SER A 438 -24.68 0.12 27.65
CA SER A 438 -23.37 0.06 28.32
C SER A 438 -22.67 1.42 28.47
N SER A 439 -22.94 2.35 27.57
CA SER A 439 -22.35 3.71 27.59
C SER A 439 -22.87 4.54 28.75
N ILE A 440 -24.18 4.45 29.00
CA ILE A 440 -24.87 5.21 30.06
C ILE A 440 -24.62 4.60 31.44
N MET A 441 -24.48 3.27 31.51
CA MET A 441 -24.32 2.55 32.76
C MET A 441 -22.90 2.63 33.36
N LYS A 442 -21.93 3.23 32.70
CA LYS A 442 -20.58 3.44 33.25
C LYS A 442 -20.56 4.43 34.43
N ASP A 443 -21.31 5.52 34.32
CA ASP A 443 -21.52 6.52 35.38
C ASP A 443 -22.97 7.03 35.27
N PRO A 444 -23.93 6.31 35.88
CA PRO A 444 -25.34 6.60 35.70
C PRO A 444 -25.76 7.97 36.25
N ASP A 445 -25.18 8.44 37.34
CA ASP A 445 -25.57 9.72 37.95
C ASP A 445 -25.09 10.89 37.08
N GLN A 446 -23.87 10.86 36.54
CA GLN A 446 -23.41 11.86 35.56
C GLN A 446 -24.20 11.76 34.25
N ALA A 447 -24.56 10.55 33.80
CA ALA A 447 -25.38 10.34 32.63
C ALA A 447 -26.77 11.04 32.78
N ILE A 448 -27.44 10.90 33.93
CA ILE A 448 -28.71 11.56 34.21
C ILE A 448 -28.60 13.07 34.03
N GLU A 449 -27.56 13.71 34.56
CA GLU A 449 -27.33 15.15 34.43
C GLU A 449 -27.25 15.58 32.97
N LYS A 450 -26.36 14.91 32.18
CA LYS A 450 -26.20 15.22 30.75
C LYS A 450 -27.46 14.97 29.93
N LEU A 451 -28.17 13.88 30.21
CA LEU A 451 -29.44 13.59 29.54
C LEU A 451 -30.48 14.65 29.83
N HIS A 452 -30.55 15.16 31.08
CA HIS A 452 -31.46 16.30 31.40
C HIS A 452 -31.09 17.57 30.63
N GLU A 453 -29.79 17.88 30.46
CA GLU A 453 -29.37 19.03 29.66
C GLU A 453 -29.77 18.88 28.19
N LEU A 454 -29.60 17.70 27.57
CA LEU A 454 -30.09 17.43 26.21
C LEU A 454 -31.60 17.61 26.08
N LYS A 455 -32.38 17.12 27.07
CA LYS A 455 -33.81 17.28 27.10
C LYS A 455 -34.24 18.75 27.22
N LEU A 456 -33.53 19.55 28.01
CA LEU A 456 -33.80 20.99 28.12
C LEU A 456 -33.53 21.74 26.81
N MET A 457 -32.63 21.23 25.95
CA MET A 457 -32.42 21.73 24.60
C MET A 457 -33.51 21.30 23.61
N GLY A 458 -34.39 20.36 23.98
CA GLY A 458 -35.43 19.80 23.13
C GLY A 458 -34.96 18.61 22.25
N ILE A 459 -33.79 18.05 22.52
CA ILE A 459 -33.24 16.90 21.81
C ILE A 459 -33.87 15.61 22.36
N LYS A 460 -34.20 14.66 21.50
CA LYS A 460 -34.63 13.33 21.87
C LYS A 460 -33.45 12.42 22.17
N VAL A 461 -33.65 11.44 23.04
CA VAL A 461 -32.63 10.47 23.42
C VAL A 461 -33.18 9.05 23.33
N ALA A 462 -32.45 8.18 22.66
CA ALA A 462 -32.72 6.75 22.56
C ALA A 462 -31.67 5.93 23.30
N ILE A 463 -32.11 4.85 23.95
CA ILE A 463 -31.18 3.78 24.39
C ILE A 463 -31.13 2.71 23.28
N ASP A 464 -29.92 2.45 22.81
CA ASP A 464 -29.63 1.49 21.77
C ASP A 464 -29.08 0.18 22.33
N ASP A 465 -29.16 -0.92 21.55
CA ASP A 465 -28.71 -2.28 21.90
C ASP A 465 -29.34 -2.80 23.21
N PHE A 466 -30.60 -2.40 23.52
CA PHE A 466 -31.22 -2.75 24.79
C PHE A 466 -31.46 -4.26 24.94
N GLY A 467 -31.07 -4.78 26.11
CA GLY A 467 -31.20 -6.19 26.48
C GLY A 467 -29.91 -6.99 26.31
N THR A 468 -28.87 -6.44 25.67
CA THR A 468 -27.55 -7.12 25.54
C THR A 468 -26.64 -6.89 26.74
N GLY A 469 -26.97 -5.94 27.63
CA GLY A 469 -26.20 -5.53 28.79
C GLY A 469 -26.84 -5.89 30.14
N TYR A 470 -26.26 -5.38 31.23
CA TYR A 470 -26.78 -5.51 32.59
C TYR A 470 -27.60 -4.28 32.95
N SER A 471 -28.83 -4.17 32.47
CA SER A 471 -29.70 -3.07 32.82
C SER A 471 -30.19 -3.17 34.27
N SER A 472 -29.92 -2.14 35.05
CA SER A 472 -30.65 -1.92 36.28
C SER A 472 -31.93 -1.17 35.97
N LEU A 473 -33.08 -1.85 36.07
CA LEU A 473 -34.41 -1.24 35.90
C LEU A 473 -34.61 0.01 36.77
N ASN A 474 -33.91 0.10 37.90
CA ASN A 474 -33.94 1.25 38.79
C ASN A 474 -33.33 2.51 38.14
N TYR A 475 -32.27 2.35 37.34
CA TYR A 475 -31.70 3.48 36.61
C TYR A 475 -32.51 3.83 35.34
N LEU A 476 -33.00 2.82 34.62
CA LEU A 476 -33.81 3.04 33.43
C LEU A 476 -35.00 3.97 33.73
N LYS A 477 -35.71 3.78 34.85
CA LYS A 477 -36.81 4.66 35.32
C LYS A 477 -36.35 6.10 35.57
N ARG A 478 -35.09 6.34 35.88
CA ARG A 478 -34.54 7.68 36.21
C ARG A 478 -34.01 8.43 34.99
N PHE A 479 -33.69 7.70 33.90
CA PHE A 479 -33.19 8.32 32.69
C PHE A 479 -34.31 9.09 31.96
N PRO A 480 -34.06 10.36 31.59
CA PRO A 480 -35.03 11.15 30.83
C PRO A 480 -34.89 10.85 29.33
N ILE A 481 -35.26 9.66 28.91
CA ILE A 481 -35.18 9.15 27.54
C ILE A 481 -36.55 9.16 26.86
N ASP A 482 -36.59 9.06 25.53
CA ASP A 482 -37.80 9.05 24.71
C ASP A 482 -38.02 7.71 24.04
N THR A 483 -36.93 7.02 23.66
CA THR A 483 -36.97 5.85 22.78
C THR A 483 -36.15 4.70 23.36
N LEU A 484 -36.65 3.47 23.18
CA LEU A 484 -35.98 2.23 23.52
C LEU A 484 -35.84 1.37 22.26
N LYS A 485 -34.62 1.07 21.83
CA LYS A 485 -34.36 0.28 20.63
C LYS A 485 -34.04 -1.17 21.02
N ILE A 486 -34.74 -2.13 20.42
CA ILE A 486 -34.54 -3.56 20.63
C ILE A 486 -33.44 -4.01 19.66
N ASP A 487 -32.34 -4.56 20.19
CA ASP A 487 -31.23 -5.04 19.39
C ASP A 487 -31.65 -6.11 18.37
N LYS A 488 -31.07 -6.05 17.19
CA LYS A 488 -31.30 -6.97 16.08
C LYS A 488 -31.13 -8.45 16.48
N SER A 489 -30.28 -8.79 17.43
CA SER A 489 -30.04 -10.18 17.84
C SER A 489 -31.31 -10.86 18.36
N PHE A 490 -32.17 -10.13 19.08
CA PHE A 490 -33.45 -10.66 19.57
C PHE A 490 -34.51 -10.71 18.48
N ILE A 491 -34.45 -9.81 17.50
CA ILE A 491 -35.41 -9.77 16.39
C ILE A 491 -35.16 -10.87 15.37
N SER A 492 -33.89 -11.22 15.14
CA SER A 492 -33.48 -12.21 14.14
C SER A 492 -34.17 -13.57 14.33
N ASP A 493 -34.36 -14.03 15.57
CA ASP A 493 -34.93 -15.32 15.89
C ASP A 493 -36.26 -15.24 16.67
N VAL A 494 -36.90 -14.07 16.71
CA VAL A 494 -38.11 -13.79 17.47
C VAL A 494 -39.28 -14.73 17.18
N CYS A 495 -39.41 -15.24 15.95
CA CYS A 495 -40.45 -16.20 15.57
C CYS A 495 -39.99 -17.67 15.70
N LYS A 496 -38.73 -17.94 16.08
CA LYS A 496 -38.14 -19.27 16.12
C LYS A 496 -37.75 -19.69 17.53
N ASP A 497 -37.18 -18.77 18.33
CA ASP A 497 -36.77 -19.03 19.69
C ASP A 497 -37.79 -18.47 20.71
N PRO A 498 -38.41 -19.33 21.55
CA PRO A 498 -39.31 -18.89 22.60
C PRO A 498 -38.70 -17.93 23.62
N HIS A 499 -37.36 -17.99 23.83
CA HIS A 499 -36.69 -17.08 24.75
C HIS A 499 -36.59 -15.66 24.19
N ASP A 500 -36.18 -15.54 22.92
CA ASP A 500 -36.15 -14.22 22.24
C ASP A 500 -37.54 -13.64 22.12
N THR A 501 -38.55 -14.46 21.78
CA THR A 501 -39.97 -14.11 21.76
C THR A 501 -40.42 -13.50 23.11
N ALA A 502 -40.02 -14.13 24.24
CA ALA A 502 -40.39 -13.66 25.57
C ALA A 502 -39.65 -12.36 25.95
N ILE A 503 -38.37 -12.23 25.54
CA ILE A 503 -37.53 -11.03 25.77
C ILE A 503 -38.14 -9.84 25.02
N VAL A 504 -38.41 -9.96 23.72
CA VAL A 504 -38.98 -8.88 22.90
C VAL A 504 -40.31 -8.42 23.49
N ARG A 505 -41.20 -9.33 23.85
CA ARG A 505 -42.48 -9.00 24.53
C ARG A 505 -42.25 -8.25 25.83
N ALA A 506 -41.30 -8.67 26.65
CA ALA A 506 -40.97 -8.02 27.91
C ALA A 506 -40.44 -6.60 27.69
N ILE A 507 -39.57 -6.40 26.66
CA ILE A 507 -39.00 -5.07 26.33
C ILE A 507 -40.11 -4.13 25.84
N VAL A 508 -40.98 -4.56 24.94
CA VAL A 508 -42.11 -3.75 24.45
C VAL A 508 -43.03 -3.34 25.61
N THR A 509 -43.41 -4.31 26.46
CA THR A 509 -44.24 -4.05 27.63
C THR A 509 -43.59 -3.06 28.62
N LEU A 510 -42.28 -3.20 28.84
CA LEU A 510 -41.50 -2.31 29.71
C LEU A 510 -41.44 -0.90 29.14
N GLY A 511 -41.14 -0.76 27.83
CA GLY A 511 -41.09 0.53 27.14
C GLY A 511 -42.37 1.30 27.28
N HIS A 512 -43.50 0.68 26.97
CA HIS A 512 -44.84 1.30 27.14
C HIS A 512 -45.17 1.63 28.59
N ALA A 513 -44.79 0.78 29.55
CA ALA A 513 -45.00 1.05 30.98
C ALA A 513 -44.19 2.26 31.48
N LEU A 514 -43.16 2.68 30.76
CA LEU A 514 -42.32 3.85 31.03
C LEU A 514 -42.61 5.03 30.10
N ASP A 515 -43.71 4.98 29.33
CA ASP A 515 -44.08 5.99 28.34
C ASP A 515 -42.99 6.26 27.26
N LEU A 516 -42.26 5.19 26.84
CA LEU A 516 -41.20 5.24 25.82
C LEU A 516 -41.71 4.72 24.48
N THR A 517 -41.26 5.31 23.39
CA THR A 517 -41.40 4.75 22.04
C THR A 517 -40.47 3.54 21.89
N VAL A 518 -40.98 2.41 21.39
CA VAL A 518 -40.22 1.21 21.19
C VAL A 518 -39.92 1.01 19.70
N VAL A 519 -38.62 0.88 19.36
CA VAL A 519 -38.13 0.63 18.01
C VAL A 519 -37.53 -0.77 17.92
N ALA A 520 -38.01 -1.60 16.98
CA ALA A 520 -37.43 -2.90 16.72
C ALA A 520 -36.47 -2.83 15.52
N GLU A 521 -35.20 -3.25 15.75
CA GLU A 521 -34.18 -3.20 14.75
C GLU A 521 -33.96 -4.53 14.01
N GLY A 522 -33.51 -4.46 12.75
CA GLY A 522 -33.15 -5.64 11.97
C GLY A 522 -34.32 -6.47 11.53
N VAL A 523 -35.50 -5.87 11.30
CA VAL A 523 -36.67 -6.55 10.75
C VAL A 523 -36.43 -6.90 9.29
N GLU A 524 -36.38 -8.21 8.98
CA GLU A 524 -36.01 -8.73 7.64
C GLU A 524 -37.14 -9.56 7.00
N THR A 525 -38.13 -10.04 7.79
CA THR A 525 -39.23 -10.88 7.28
C THR A 525 -40.61 -10.34 7.66
N ARG A 526 -41.61 -10.76 6.89
CA ARG A 526 -43.02 -10.40 7.18
C ARG A 526 -43.52 -11.02 8.48
N GLU A 527 -43.07 -12.23 8.78
CA GLU A 527 -43.45 -12.93 10.03
C GLU A 527 -42.94 -12.15 11.26
N GLN A 528 -41.74 -11.59 11.20
CA GLN A 528 -41.21 -10.74 12.27
C GLN A 528 -42.07 -9.46 12.43
N LEU A 529 -42.43 -8.81 11.31
CA LEU A 529 -43.26 -7.63 11.32
C LEU A 529 -44.65 -7.89 11.89
N GLU A 530 -45.33 -8.97 11.46
CA GLU A 530 -46.62 -9.39 11.95
C GLU A 530 -46.61 -9.59 13.48
N TYR A 531 -45.58 -10.31 13.97
CA TYR A 531 -45.39 -10.54 15.40
C TYR A 531 -45.16 -9.23 16.19
N LEU A 532 -44.34 -8.32 15.68
CA LEU A 532 -44.11 -7.01 16.31
C LEU A 532 -45.37 -6.14 16.31
N ASN A 533 -46.17 -6.21 15.28
CA ASN A 533 -47.44 -5.53 15.21
C ASN A 533 -48.46 -6.12 16.22
N GLU A 534 -48.49 -7.44 16.42
CA GLU A 534 -49.30 -8.08 17.49
C GLU A 534 -48.88 -7.65 18.90
N LEU A 535 -47.61 -7.31 19.09
CA LEU A 535 -47.09 -6.77 20.35
C LEU A 535 -47.31 -5.25 20.50
N GLU A 536 -47.91 -4.59 19.50
CA GLU A 536 -48.08 -3.14 19.46
C GLU A 536 -46.75 -2.37 19.50
N CYS A 537 -45.65 -2.96 18.94
CA CYS A 537 -44.39 -2.24 18.81
C CYS A 537 -44.57 -1.00 17.93
N ASP A 538 -44.07 0.16 18.35
CA ASP A 538 -44.40 1.46 17.73
C ASP A 538 -43.72 1.65 16.37
N VAL A 539 -42.39 1.34 16.27
CA VAL A 539 -41.55 1.64 15.11
C VAL A 539 -40.71 0.44 14.77
N VAL A 540 -40.47 0.23 13.49
CA VAL A 540 -39.62 -0.83 12.96
C VAL A 540 -38.58 -0.29 11.98
N GLN A 541 -37.40 -0.90 12.00
CA GLN A 541 -36.28 -0.60 11.10
C GLN A 541 -35.66 -1.91 10.63
N GLY A 542 -35.38 -2.02 9.31
CA GLY A 542 -34.72 -3.22 8.81
C GLY A 542 -34.79 -3.37 7.30
N PHE A 543 -34.16 -4.44 6.82
CA PHE A 543 -34.03 -4.72 5.37
C PHE A 543 -35.36 -5.15 4.72
N LEU A 544 -36.39 -5.45 5.53
CA LEU A 544 -37.74 -5.67 4.99
C LEU A 544 -38.25 -4.42 4.27
N PHE A 545 -37.91 -3.24 4.74
CA PHE A 545 -38.37 -1.97 4.18
C PHE A 545 -37.29 -1.37 3.25
N SER A 546 -36.09 -1.16 3.77
CA SER A 546 -34.97 -0.63 2.99
C SER A 546 -33.62 -0.91 3.67
N LYS A 547 -32.58 -1.09 2.86
CA LYS A 547 -31.20 -0.91 3.32
C LYS A 547 -30.95 0.57 3.55
N SER A 548 -29.81 0.90 4.19
CA SER A 548 -29.39 2.30 4.29
C SER A 548 -29.11 2.88 2.89
N LEU A 549 -29.70 4.03 2.60
CA LEU A 549 -29.68 4.73 1.32
C LEU A 549 -28.67 5.89 1.35
N SER A 550 -28.14 6.27 0.18
CA SER A 550 -27.43 7.53 0.04
C SER A 550 -28.35 8.73 0.32
N ALA A 551 -27.80 9.93 0.47
CA ALA A 551 -28.61 11.13 0.67
C ALA A 551 -29.58 11.38 -0.51
N ASP A 552 -29.12 11.15 -1.73
CA ASP A 552 -29.91 11.35 -2.96
C ASP A 552 -31.04 10.31 -3.05
N ASP A 553 -30.72 9.01 -2.83
CA ASP A 553 -31.74 7.95 -2.85
C ASP A 553 -32.77 8.11 -1.73
N PHE A 554 -32.36 8.63 -0.56
CA PHE A 554 -33.26 8.89 0.55
C PHE A 554 -34.16 10.10 0.27
N GLU A 555 -33.66 11.13 -0.45
CA GLU A 555 -34.47 12.26 -0.92
C GLU A 555 -35.56 11.80 -1.87
N ASP A 556 -35.28 10.89 -2.79
CA ASP A 556 -36.27 10.30 -3.68
C ASP A 556 -37.39 9.60 -2.89
N LEU A 557 -37.01 8.84 -1.84
CA LEU A 557 -37.98 8.21 -0.94
C LEU A 557 -38.88 9.24 -0.22
N LEU A 558 -38.31 10.36 0.27
CA LEU A 558 -39.09 11.44 0.89
C LEU A 558 -40.06 12.12 -0.09
N LEU A 559 -39.62 12.31 -1.35
CA LEU A 559 -40.45 12.89 -2.42
C LEU A 559 -41.63 11.99 -2.80
N GLU A 560 -41.43 10.68 -2.86
CA GLU A 560 -42.50 9.72 -3.12
C GLU A 560 -43.55 9.74 -2.02
N GLN A 561 -43.16 9.71 -0.76
CA GLN A 561 -44.09 9.85 0.37
C GLN A 561 -44.83 11.19 0.36
N HIS A 562 -44.16 12.27 0.00
CA HIS A 562 -44.83 13.59 -0.09
C HIS A 562 -45.89 13.63 -1.20
N ARG A 563 -45.67 12.95 -2.34
CA ARG A 563 -46.65 12.83 -3.43
C ARG A 563 -47.87 12.03 -3.03
N VAL A 564 -47.68 10.97 -2.24
CA VAL A 564 -48.77 10.11 -1.79
C VAL A 564 -49.65 10.80 -0.75
N THR A 565 -49.07 11.54 0.19
CA THR A 565 -49.83 12.30 1.20
C THR A 565 -50.57 13.49 0.61
N THR A 566 -50.21 14.00 -0.55
CA THR A 566 -50.91 15.10 -1.26
C THR A 566 -51.96 14.60 -2.25
N SER A 567 -51.92 13.35 -2.69
CA SER A 567 -52.97 12.70 -3.47
C SER A 567 -53.77 11.76 -2.54
N SER A 568 -54.91 12.21 -2.05
CA SER A 568 -55.73 11.52 -1.04
C SER A 568 -56.37 10.22 -1.55
N ASP A 569 -55.63 9.20 -1.88
CA ASP A 569 -56.22 7.87 -2.14
C ASP A 569 -55.28 6.65 -2.19
N TYR A 570 -54.07 6.63 -1.73
CA TYR A 570 -53.32 5.36 -1.53
C TYR A 570 -52.10 5.58 -0.60
N ALA A 571 -52.09 4.90 0.54
CA ALA A 571 -50.87 4.71 1.31
C ALA A 571 -49.89 3.89 0.46
N VAL A 572 -48.68 4.38 0.21
CA VAL A 572 -47.63 3.58 -0.40
C VAL A 572 -47.13 2.57 0.64
N ASP A 573 -47.42 1.32 0.39
CA ASP A 573 -46.84 0.24 1.15
C ASP A 573 -45.34 0.18 0.78
N LEU A 574 -44.47 0.61 1.69
CA LEU A 574 -42.99 0.57 1.50
C LEU A 574 -42.48 -0.85 1.23
N THR A 575 -43.27 -1.89 1.52
CA THR A 575 -42.98 -3.26 1.14
C THR A 575 -43.08 -3.46 -0.37
N ASP A 576 -43.91 -2.72 -1.09
CA ASP A 576 -44.02 -2.74 -2.55
C ASP A 576 -42.87 -1.95 -3.21
N TYR A 577 -42.38 -0.88 -2.59
CA TYR A 577 -41.21 -0.13 -3.05
C TYR A 577 -39.93 -1.00 -2.98
N ALA A 578 -39.73 -1.72 -1.87
CA ALA A 578 -38.64 -2.66 -1.72
C ALA A 578 -38.68 -3.80 -2.76
N ALA A 579 -39.89 -4.29 -3.09
CA ALA A 579 -40.06 -5.35 -4.08
C ALA A 579 -39.80 -4.90 -5.54
N GLN A 580 -39.98 -3.61 -5.84
CA GLN A 580 -39.83 -3.08 -7.20
C GLN A 580 -38.41 -2.53 -7.51
N ASN A 581 -37.66 -2.09 -6.50
CA ASN A 581 -36.38 -1.38 -6.71
C ASN A 581 -35.13 -2.10 -6.18
N ILE A 582 -35.25 -3.28 -5.56
CA ILE A 582 -34.10 -4.05 -5.11
C ILE A 582 -33.96 -5.30 -6.00
N PRO A 583 -32.88 -5.41 -6.82
CA PRO A 583 -32.61 -6.66 -7.51
C PRO A 583 -32.35 -7.76 -6.48
N ILE A 584 -33.20 -8.80 -6.49
CA ILE A 584 -33.00 -10.03 -5.70
C ILE A 584 -31.71 -10.68 -6.21
N THR A 585 -30.58 -10.35 -5.61
CA THR A 585 -29.37 -11.18 -5.73
C THR A 585 -29.51 -12.30 -4.69
N THR A 586 -30.07 -13.42 -5.14
CA THR A 586 -29.83 -14.71 -4.49
C THR A 586 -28.34 -15.01 -4.54
N HIS A 587 -27.66 -14.88 -3.41
CA HIS A 587 -26.63 -15.80 -2.86
C HIS A 587 -26.01 -15.22 -1.59
#